data_fd39908e4f127b6d565355747358eb0c
#
_entry.id   fd39908e4f127b6d565355747358eb0c
#
_cell.length_a   1.000
_cell.length_b   1.000
_cell.length_c   1.000
_cell.angle_alpha   90.00
_cell.angle_beta   90.00
_cell.angle_gamma   90.00
#
_symmetry.space_group_name_H-M   'P 1'
#
loop_
_entity.id
_entity.type
_entity.pdbx_description
1 polymer ?
#
loop_
_entity_poly.entity_id
_entity_poly.type
_entity_poly.pdbx_seq_one_letter_code
_entity_poly.pdbx_strand_id
1 'polypeptide(L)'
;FDKLKNDYKVKNNDNNFNLKKKSFISRLGSGSASRSIEGPVTLWGKTDAFKESSDLYAVNISHEVHKIFHDYNNTILIIDPGQKVISSSLGHELMNKNPFSKKRFEIAKNNTQRLKDILKSGELDDFITITESEALMIHSLMLSSDPYYILMKPNTLEAIYKVYWNSGERLNFI
;
A
#
# COMPACT_ATOMS: atom_id res chain seq x y z
N PHE A 1 20.81 -20.21 0.81
CA PHE A 1 21.61 -19.11 1.37
C PHE A 1 22.91 -18.91 0.57
N ASP A 2 23.57 -19.99 0.15
CA ASP A 2 24.84 -19.91 -0.59
C ASP A 2 24.69 -19.47 -2.05
N LYS A 3 23.56 -19.75 -2.69
CA LYS A 3 23.21 -19.22 -4.02
C LYS A 3 23.03 -17.71 -3.99
N LEU A 4 22.43 -17.16 -2.92
CA LEU A 4 22.32 -15.73 -2.67
C LEU A 4 23.69 -15.06 -2.45
N LYS A 5 24.65 -15.76 -1.80
CA LYS A 5 26.02 -15.24 -1.58
C LYS A 5 26.82 -15.10 -2.87
N ASN A 6 26.64 -16.00 -3.83
CA ASN A 6 27.40 -15.97 -5.09
C ASN A 6 26.90 -14.91 -6.07
N ASP A 7 25.59 -14.65 -6.10
CA ASP A 7 24.99 -13.59 -6.91
C ASP A 7 25.32 -12.18 -6.37
N TYR A 8 25.81 -12.06 -5.13
CA TYR A 8 26.12 -10.80 -4.43
C TYR A 8 27.59 -10.40 -4.41
N LYS A 9 28.49 -11.11 -5.10
CA LYS A 9 29.90 -10.71 -5.26
C LYS A 9 30.12 -9.59 -6.29
N VAL A 10 29.08 -8.88 -6.70
CA VAL A 10 29.17 -7.74 -7.61
C VAL A 10 29.65 -6.51 -6.85
N LYS A 11 30.67 -5.90 -7.38
CA LYS A 11 31.43 -4.72 -6.96
C LYS A 11 30.70 -3.72 -6.05
N ASN A 12 31.31 -3.45 -4.93
CA ASN A 12 30.84 -2.66 -3.76
C ASN A 12 30.65 -1.14 -3.97
N ASN A 13 30.38 -0.64 -5.17
CA ASN A 13 30.32 0.81 -5.42
C ASN A 13 29.00 1.34 -6.03
N ASP A 14 27.98 0.51 -6.16
CA ASP A 14 26.69 0.99 -6.66
C ASP A 14 25.72 1.20 -5.50
N ASN A 15 25.49 2.46 -5.12
CA ASN A 15 24.55 2.84 -4.07
C ASN A 15 23.13 2.28 -4.35
N ASN A 16 22.71 2.26 -5.60
CA ASN A 16 21.40 1.76 -6.01
C ASN A 16 21.28 0.24 -5.74
N PHE A 17 22.35 -0.54 -6.01
CA PHE A 17 22.39 -1.96 -5.68
C PHE A 17 22.27 -2.20 -4.18
N ASN A 18 22.94 -1.39 -3.37
CA ASN A 18 22.88 -1.48 -1.91
C ASN A 18 21.50 -1.16 -1.35
N LEU A 19 20.79 -0.17 -1.92
CA LEU A 19 19.43 0.20 -1.51
C LEU A 19 18.43 -0.90 -1.87
N LYS A 20 18.47 -1.45 -3.07
CA LYS A 20 17.63 -2.59 -3.48
C LYS A 20 17.86 -3.81 -2.57
N LYS A 21 19.11 -4.09 -2.20
CA LYS A 21 19.44 -5.17 -1.26
C LYS A 21 18.88 -4.93 0.13
N LYS A 22 19.02 -3.73 0.66
CA LYS A 22 18.43 -3.35 1.96
C LYS A 22 16.92 -3.49 1.95
N SER A 23 16.28 -2.99 0.91
CA SER A 23 14.82 -3.10 0.71
C SER A 23 14.36 -4.56 0.65
N PHE A 24 15.09 -5.41 -0.09
CA PHE A 24 14.80 -6.85 -0.14
C PHE A 24 14.92 -7.53 1.22
N ILE A 25 15.99 -7.26 1.98
CA ILE A 25 16.20 -7.85 3.31
C ILE A 25 15.09 -7.37 4.27
N SER A 26 14.76 -6.07 4.25
CA SER A 26 13.71 -5.51 5.09
C SER A 26 12.35 -6.15 4.80
N ARG A 27 12.05 -6.47 3.53
CA ARG A 27 10.84 -7.16 3.10
C ARG A 27 10.69 -8.54 3.74
N LEU A 28 11.79 -9.24 4.00
CA LEU A 28 11.74 -10.57 4.64
C LEU A 28 11.23 -10.50 6.08
N GLY A 29 11.44 -9.39 6.76
CA GLY A 29 10.89 -9.14 8.10
C GLY A 29 9.44 -8.61 8.05
N SER A 30 9.17 -7.70 7.12
CA SER A 30 7.84 -7.12 6.89
C SER A 30 7.74 -6.61 5.46
N GLY A 31 6.68 -7.00 4.75
CA GLY A 31 6.45 -6.53 3.38
C GLY A 31 6.48 -5.01 3.25
N SER A 32 5.82 -4.30 4.18
CA SER A 32 5.79 -2.84 4.18
C SER A 32 7.15 -2.19 4.50
N ALA A 33 8.02 -2.85 5.28
CA ALA A 33 9.33 -2.32 5.65
C ALA A 33 10.24 -2.10 4.44
N SER A 34 10.04 -2.83 3.34
CA SER A 34 10.76 -2.61 2.08
C SER A 34 10.64 -1.17 1.56
N ARG A 35 9.52 -0.51 1.83
CA ARG A 35 9.21 0.85 1.36
C ARG A 35 9.86 1.95 2.19
N SER A 36 10.37 1.64 3.37
CA SER A 36 10.98 2.62 4.29
C SER A 36 12.48 2.82 4.07
N ILE A 37 13.05 2.25 3.01
CA ILE A 37 14.50 2.27 2.78
C ILE A 37 14.94 3.49 1.98
N GLU A 38 14.10 3.95 1.03
CA GLU A 38 14.50 5.00 0.11
C GLU A 38 13.32 5.91 -0.25
N GLY A 39 13.58 7.23 -0.18
CA GLY A 39 12.74 8.28 -0.72
C GLY A 39 11.41 8.51 -0.01
N PRO A 40 10.77 9.65 -0.27
CA PRO A 40 9.45 9.98 0.28
C PRO A 40 8.31 9.20 -0.39
N VAL A 41 8.45 8.85 -1.69
CA VAL A 41 7.43 8.07 -2.42
C VAL A 41 8.07 6.83 -3.01
N THR A 42 7.58 5.66 -2.60
CA THR A 42 8.11 4.36 -3.02
C THR A 42 7.02 3.46 -3.54
N LEU A 43 7.39 2.62 -4.51
CA LEU A 43 6.54 1.58 -5.08
C LEU A 43 7.11 0.20 -4.75
N TRP A 44 6.28 -0.68 -4.20
CA TRP A 44 6.59 -2.09 -4.04
C TRP A 44 5.48 -2.93 -4.69
N GLY A 45 5.89 -3.91 -5.47
CA GLY A 45 5.02 -4.78 -6.26
C GLY A 45 5.25 -4.61 -7.75
N LYS A 46 5.23 -5.74 -8.48
CA LYS A 46 5.39 -5.72 -9.94
C LYS A 46 4.14 -5.15 -10.61
N THR A 47 4.35 -4.15 -11.47
CA THR A 47 3.28 -3.52 -12.25
C THR A 47 3.82 -3.05 -13.61
N ASP A 48 2.98 -3.05 -14.63
CA ASP A 48 3.32 -2.52 -15.95
C ASP A 48 3.38 -0.98 -15.97
N ALA A 49 2.81 -0.33 -14.95
CA ALA A 49 2.86 1.12 -14.81
C ALA A 49 4.30 1.65 -14.67
N PHE A 50 5.18 0.91 -14.01
CA PHE A 50 6.56 1.32 -13.72
C PHE A 50 7.55 0.22 -14.09
N LYS A 51 8.45 0.51 -15.04
CA LYS A 51 9.41 -0.47 -15.59
C LYS A 51 10.31 -1.11 -14.53
N GLU A 52 10.73 -0.33 -13.53
CA GLU A 52 11.65 -0.80 -12.46
C GLU A 52 10.92 -1.49 -11.30
N SER A 53 9.59 -1.59 -11.35
CA SER A 53 8.78 -2.22 -10.31
C SER A 53 9.16 -3.68 -10.08
N SER A 54 9.14 -4.11 -8.82
CA SER A 54 9.56 -5.46 -8.44
C SER A 54 8.77 -5.97 -7.24
N ASP A 55 8.47 -7.27 -7.22
CA ASP A 55 7.92 -7.95 -6.03
C ASP A 55 9.00 -8.22 -4.97
N LEU A 56 10.28 -8.10 -5.34
CA LEU A 56 11.39 -8.43 -4.46
C LEU A 56 11.85 -7.27 -3.58
N TYR A 57 11.76 -6.04 -4.07
CA TYR A 57 12.20 -4.82 -3.40
C TYR A 57 11.35 -3.63 -3.82
N ALA A 58 11.31 -2.59 -3.00
CA ALA A 58 10.70 -1.32 -3.37
C ALA A 58 11.67 -0.45 -4.17
N VAL A 59 11.12 0.44 -4.99
CA VAL A 59 11.86 1.43 -5.77
C VAL A 59 11.36 2.83 -5.45
N ASN A 60 12.28 3.80 -5.44
CA ASN A 60 11.94 5.21 -5.28
C ASN A 60 11.38 5.76 -6.60
N ILE A 61 10.17 6.29 -6.56
CA ILE A 61 9.50 6.92 -7.70
C ILE A 61 9.27 8.42 -7.50
N SER A 62 9.86 9.02 -6.49
CA SER A 62 9.64 10.44 -6.13
C SER A 62 9.91 11.41 -7.28
N HIS A 63 10.83 11.08 -8.19
CA HIS A 63 11.16 11.89 -9.35
C HIS A 63 10.06 11.91 -10.43
N GLU A 64 9.13 10.96 -10.37
CA GLU A 64 7.94 10.89 -11.26
C GLU A 64 6.69 11.49 -10.60
N VAL A 65 6.81 12.00 -9.37
CA VAL A 65 5.67 12.42 -8.54
C VAL A 65 5.63 13.94 -8.41
N HIS A 66 4.45 14.52 -8.58
CA HIS A 66 4.23 15.95 -8.44
C HIS A 66 4.54 16.41 -7.01
N LYS A 67 5.12 17.60 -6.86
CA LYS A 67 5.58 18.17 -5.59
C LYS A 67 4.51 18.21 -4.47
N ILE A 68 3.22 18.29 -4.83
CA ILE A 68 2.11 18.33 -3.86
C ILE A 68 2.08 17.10 -2.96
N PHE A 69 2.62 15.96 -3.42
CA PHE A 69 2.67 14.71 -2.65
C PHE A 69 3.96 14.54 -1.83
N HIS A 70 4.95 15.44 -1.95
CA HIS A 70 6.20 15.32 -1.20
C HIS A 70 6.06 15.69 0.27
N ASP A 71 5.14 16.62 0.58
CA ASP A 71 4.85 17.09 1.93
C ASP A 71 3.54 16.51 2.48
N TYR A 72 3.15 15.33 1.98
CA TYR A 72 1.92 14.66 2.40
C TYR A 72 2.03 14.17 3.84
N ASN A 73 1.17 14.71 4.71
CA ASN A 73 1.15 14.36 6.12
C ASN A 73 0.15 13.23 6.40
N ASN A 74 0.55 12.30 7.26
CA ASN A 74 -0.29 11.20 7.71
C ASN A 74 -0.66 11.39 9.18
N THR A 75 -1.96 11.45 9.48
CA THR A 75 -2.48 11.51 10.86
C THR A 75 -3.17 10.20 11.20
N ILE A 76 -2.69 9.54 12.24
CA ILE A 76 -3.27 8.28 12.72
C ILE A 76 -4.26 8.57 13.84
N LEU A 77 -5.53 8.22 13.63
CA LEU A 77 -6.57 8.26 14.66
C LEU A 77 -6.60 6.93 15.40
N ILE A 78 -6.25 6.93 16.69
CA ILE A 78 -6.30 5.74 17.53
C ILE A 78 -7.73 5.61 18.10
N ILE A 79 -8.57 4.85 17.41
CA ILE A 79 -9.96 4.62 17.79
C ILE A 79 -10.06 3.54 18.88
N ASP A 80 -9.23 2.52 18.77
CA ASP A 80 -9.17 1.42 19.74
C ASP A 80 -7.72 0.98 19.94
N PRO A 81 -7.14 1.20 21.14
CA PRO A 81 -5.77 0.81 21.45
C PRO A 81 -5.61 -0.70 21.74
N GLY A 82 -6.69 -1.49 21.66
CA GLY A 82 -6.66 -2.92 21.92
C GLY A 82 -5.85 -3.72 20.90
N GLN A 83 -5.52 -4.96 21.24
CA GLN A 83 -4.82 -5.86 20.33
C GLN A 83 -5.73 -6.28 19.18
N LYS A 84 -5.14 -6.41 17.98
CA LYS A 84 -5.84 -6.96 16.81
C LYS A 84 -6.19 -8.43 17.05
N VAL A 85 -7.44 -8.78 16.83
CA VAL A 85 -7.93 -10.16 16.94
C VAL A 85 -7.42 -11.02 15.77
N ILE A 86 -7.21 -10.41 14.61
CA ILE A 86 -6.82 -11.09 13.36
C ILE A 86 -5.51 -10.49 12.85
N SER A 87 -4.54 -11.37 12.56
CA SER A 87 -3.28 -10.94 11.96
C SER A 87 -3.48 -10.51 10.49
N SER A 88 -2.62 -9.61 10.02
CA SER A 88 -2.64 -9.20 8.61
C SER A 88 -2.41 -10.38 7.65
N SER A 89 -1.60 -11.36 8.05
CA SER A 89 -1.35 -12.56 7.24
C SER A 89 -2.60 -13.39 7.03
N LEU A 90 -3.40 -13.62 8.09
CA LEU A 90 -4.66 -14.34 7.98
C LEU A 90 -5.67 -13.56 7.11
N GLY A 91 -5.74 -12.24 7.26
CA GLY A 91 -6.58 -11.40 6.42
C GLY A 91 -6.23 -11.52 4.93
N HIS A 92 -4.95 -11.52 4.58
CA HIS A 92 -4.50 -11.72 3.20
C HIS A 92 -4.84 -13.13 2.66
N GLU A 93 -4.71 -14.17 3.48
CA GLU A 93 -5.07 -15.53 3.08
C GLU A 93 -6.56 -15.68 2.77
N LEU A 94 -7.42 -15.11 3.62
CA LEU A 94 -8.86 -15.11 3.42
C LEU A 94 -9.29 -14.38 2.15
N MET A 95 -8.61 -13.29 1.80
CA MET A 95 -8.89 -12.57 0.55
C MET A 95 -8.66 -13.42 -0.69
N ASN A 96 -7.66 -14.31 -0.70
CA ASN A 96 -7.36 -15.16 -1.86
C ASN A 96 -8.48 -16.14 -2.20
N LYS A 97 -9.23 -16.60 -1.20
CA LYS A 97 -10.36 -17.54 -1.34
C LYS A 97 -11.70 -16.86 -1.58
N ASN A 98 -11.74 -15.53 -1.49
CA ASN A 98 -12.97 -14.76 -1.64
C ASN A 98 -13.48 -14.80 -3.08
N PRO A 99 -14.78 -15.03 -3.33
CA PRO A 99 -15.36 -15.12 -4.67
C PRO A 99 -15.19 -13.83 -5.50
N PHE A 100 -15.02 -12.68 -4.84
CA PHE A 100 -14.84 -11.38 -5.49
C PHE A 100 -13.36 -11.00 -5.66
N SER A 101 -12.42 -11.81 -5.18
CA SER A 101 -10.99 -11.49 -5.17
C SER A 101 -10.44 -11.19 -6.57
N LYS A 102 -10.81 -11.98 -7.58
CA LYS A 102 -10.36 -11.79 -8.96
C LYS A 102 -10.69 -10.38 -9.48
N LYS A 103 -11.95 -9.96 -9.29
CA LYS A 103 -12.39 -8.63 -9.73
C LYS A 103 -11.73 -7.51 -8.92
N ARG A 104 -11.57 -7.72 -7.63
CA ARG A 104 -10.85 -6.79 -6.75
C ARG A 104 -9.40 -6.57 -7.20
N PHE A 105 -8.67 -7.64 -7.52
CA PHE A 105 -7.30 -7.54 -7.99
C PHE A 105 -7.20 -6.87 -9.36
N GLU A 106 -8.15 -7.11 -10.26
CA GLU A 106 -8.24 -6.40 -11.54
C GLU A 106 -8.42 -4.89 -11.32
N ILE A 107 -9.34 -4.48 -10.43
CA ILE A 107 -9.55 -3.09 -10.09
C ILE A 107 -8.30 -2.47 -9.48
N ALA A 108 -7.61 -3.16 -8.56
CA ALA A 108 -6.37 -2.68 -7.95
C ALA A 108 -5.27 -2.42 -8.97
N LYS A 109 -5.12 -3.33 -9.95
CA LYS A 109 -4.15 -3.13 -11.04
C LYS A 109 -4.49 -1.91 -11.90
N ASN A 110 -5.75 -1.74 -12.25
CA ASN A 110 -6.21 -0.58 -13.01
C ASN A 110 -6.01 0.73 -12.22
N ASN A 111 -6.32 0.72 -10.93
CA ASN A 111 -6.11 1.87 -10.06
C ASN A 111 -4.61 2.19 -9.89
N THR A 112 -3.74 1.19 -9.81
CA THR A 112 -2.28 1.40 -9.81
C THR A 112 -1.81 2.08 -11.09
N GLN A 113 -2.38 1.70 -12.24
CA GLN A 113 -2.07 2.36 -13.53
C GLN A 113 -2.54 3.82 -13.53
N ARG A 114 -3.76 4.08 -13.07
CA ARG A 114 -4.30 5.45 -12.96
C ARG A 114 -3.51 6.31 -11.95
N LEU A 115 -3.11 5.73 -10.82
CA LEU A 115 -2.31 6.43 -9.81
C LEU A 115 -1.00 6.98 -10.36
N LYS A 116 -0.38 6.32 -11.34
CA LYS A 116 0.82 6.85 -11.99
C LYS A 116 0.57 8.23 -12.59
N ASP A 117 -0.51 8.37 -13.36
CA ASP A 117 -0.84 9.62 -14.04
C ASP A 117 -1.27 10.69 -13.03
N ILE A 118 -2.07 10.32 -12.04
CA ILE A 118 -2.52 11.18 -10.95
C ILE A 118 -1.34 11.70 -10.13
N LEU A 119 -0.42 10.83 -9.72
CA LEU A 119 0.77 11.23 -8.97
C LEU A 119 1.66 12.18 -9.78
N LYS A 120 1.73 12.00 -11.10
CA LYS A 120 2.50 12.87 -11.98
C LYS A 120 1.83 14.23 -12.21
N SER A 121 0.51 14.27 -12.38
CA SER A 121 -0.26 15.49 -12.64
C SER A 121 -0.49 16.34 -11.38
N GLY A 122 -0.57 15.70 -10.20
CA GLY A 122 -0.90 16.37 -8.93
C GLY A 122 -2.40 16.48 -8.66
N GLU A 123 -3.22 15.67 -9.32
CA GLU A 123 -4.69 15.63 -9.16
C GLU A 123 -5.08 15.03 -7.80
N LEU A 124 -5.15 15.90 -6.79
CA LEU A 124 -5.35 15.50 -5.39
C LEU A 124 -6.71 14.82 -5.16
N ASP A 125 -7.77 15.34 -5.76
CA ASP A 125 -9.13 14.78 -5.58
C ASP A 125 -9.24 13.36 -6.15
N ASP A 126 -8.61 13.09 -7.28
CA ASP A 126 -8.55 11.75 -7.87
C ASP A 126 -7.70 10.80 -7.03
N PHE A 127 -6.59 11.30 -6.46
CA PHE A 127 -5.77 10.54 -5.52
C PHE A 127 -6.59 10.13 -4.30
N ILE A 128 -7.31 11.08 -3.69
CA ILE A 128 -8.20 10.85 -2.55
C ILE A 128 -9.24 9.78 -2.90
N THR A 129 -9.94 9.97 -4.02
CA THR A 129 -11.00 9.05 -4.45
C THR A 129 -10.51 7.62 -4.61
N ILE A 130 -9.34 7.42 -5.22
CA ILE A 130 -8.78 6.08 -5.41
C ILE A 130 -8.35 5.47 -4.07
N THR A 131 -7.65 6.21 -3.23
CA THR A 131 -7.13 5.68 -1.97
C THR A 131 -8.24 5.29 -1.00
N GLU A 132 -9.29 6.10 -0.87
CA GLU A 132 -10.49 5.75 -0.09
C GLU A 132 -11.19 4.51 -0.63
N SER A 133 -11.41 4.44 -1.94
CA SER A 133 -12.03 3.29 -2.59
C SER A 133 -11.22 2.01 -2.37
N GLU A 134 -9.91 2.06 -2.47
CA GLU A 134 -9.00 0.94 -2.23
C GLU A 134 -9.11 0.42 -0.79
N ALA A 135 -9.12 1.33 0.20
CA ALA A 135 -9.27 0.98 1.61
C ALA A 135 -10.63 0.31 1.88
N LEU A 136 -11.73 0.89 1.40
CA LEU A 136 -13.07 0.33 1.59
C LEU A 136 -13.26 -1.02 0.90
N MET A 137 -12.69 -1.21 -0.29
CA MET A 137 -12.76 -2.49 -1.01
C MET A 137 -12.04 -3.62 -0.28
N ILE A 138 -10.93 -3.38 0.40
CA ILE A 138 -10.27 -4.39 1.23
C ILE A 138 -11.19 -4.84 2.35
N HIS A 139 -11.83 -3.91 3.05
CA HIS A 139 -12.78 -4.23 4.11
C HIS A 139 -14.01 -4.97 3.60
N SER A 140 -14.50 -4.63 2.41
CA SER A 140 -15.61 -5.34 1.76
C SER A 140 -15.26 -6.80 1.46
N LEU A 141 -14.03 -7.11 1.04
CA LEU A 141 -13.58 -8.49 0.88
C LEU A 141 -13.54 -9.25 2.20
N MET A 142 -13.13 -8.60 3.28
CA MET A 142 -13.12 -9.22 4.61
C MET A 142 -14.53 -9.56 5.09
N LEU A 143 -15.50 -8.66 4.85
CA LEU A 143 -16.90 -8.87 5.16
C LEU A 143 -17.54 -10.02 4.37
N SER A 144 -17.07 -10.28 3.16
CA SER A 144 -17.61 -11.32 2.26
C SER A 144 -16.75 -12.58 2.19
N SER A 145 -15.72 -12.75 3.03
CA SER A 145 -14.90 -13.96 3.10
C SER A 145 -15.59 -15.07 3.90
N ASP A 146 -15.05 -16.29 3.79
CA ASP A 146 -15.49 -17.43 4.56
C ASP A 146 -14.29 -18.06 5.31
N PRO A 147 -14.26 -18.00 6.66
CA PRO A 147 -15.19 -17.25 7.50
C PRO A 147 -15.10 -15.73 7.27
N TYR A 148 -16.22 -15.04 7.39
CA TYR A 148 -16.23 -13.57 7.34
C TYR A 148 -15.68 -12.97 8.64
N TYR A 149 -15.17 -11.75 8.56
CA TYR A 149 -14.87 -10.98 9.75
C TYR A 149 -15.00 -9.47 9.53
N ILE A 150 -15.28 -8.76 10.61
CA ILE A 150 -15.43 -7.31 10.63
C ILE A 150 -14.19 -6.73 11.31
N LEU A 151 -13.33 -6.08 10.53
CA LEU A 151 -12.11 -5.48 11.06
C LEU A 151 -12.39 -4.08 11.64
N MET A 152 -13.32 -3.34 11.04
CA MET A 152 -13.73 -2.02 11.53
C MET A 152 -14.63 -2.16 12.74
N LYS A 153 -14.25 -1.49 13.85
CA LYS A 153 -15.10 -1.38 15.04
C LYS A 153 -16.19 -0.31 14.83
N PRO A 154 -17.29 -0.34 15.62
CA PRO A 154 -18.37 0.64 15.49
C PRO A 154 -17.88 2.09 15.53
N ASN A 155 -16.98 2.41 16.47
CA ASN A 155 -16.40 3.76 16.58
C ASN A 155 -15.56 4.15 15.35
N THR A 156 -14.94 3.18 14.67
CA THR A 156 -14.21 3.44 13.41
C THR A 156 -15.18 3.85 12.31
N LEU A 157 -16.30 3.13 12.17
CA LEU A 157 -17.35 3.47 11.20
C LEU A 157 -17.98 4.82 11.52
N GLU A 158 -18.21 5.12 12.80
CA GLU A 158 -18.71 6.42 13.24
C GLU A 158 -17.74 7.56 12.90
N ALA A 159 -16.44 7.36 13.12
CA ALA A 159 -15.41 8.34 12.75
C ALA A 159 -15.38 8.57 11.23
N ILE A 160 -15.39 7.52 10.42
CA ILE A 160 -15.46 7.60 8.95
C ILE A 160 -16.72 8.37 8.53
N TYR A 161 -17.87 8.01 9.10
CA TYR A 161 -19.14 8.68 8.78
C TYR A 161 -19.08 10.17 9.12
N LYS A 162 -18.64 10.53 10.32
CA LYS A 162 -18.57 11.93 10.76
C LYS A 162 -17.67 12.78 9.88
N VAL A 163 -16.51 12.25 9.51
CA VAL A 163 -15.55 12.98 8.70
C VAL A 163 -16.00 13.07 7.25
N TYR A 164 -16.52 11.98 6.69
CA TYR A 164 -16.95 11.94 5.30
C TYR A 164 -18.20 12.82 5.04
N TRP A 165 -19.20 12.79 5.95
CA TRP A 165 -20.49 13.43 5.74
C TRP A 165 -20.65 14.80 6.41
N ASN A 166 -19.94 15.07 7.51
CA ASN A 166 -20.14 16.30 8.28
C ASN A 166 -19.12 17.40 7.96
N SER A 167 -17.95 17.07 7.39
CA SER A 167 -16.93 18.08 7.09
C SER A 167 -17.23 18.91 5.84
N GLY A 168 -18.11 18.43 4.95
CA GLY A 168 -18.28 19.02 3.62
C GLY A 168 -17.02 18.94 2.74
N GLU A 169 -15.91 18.55 3.34
CA GLU A 169 -14.61 18.34 2.71
C GLU A 169 -14.23 16.86 2.84
N ARG A 170 -13.79 16.27 1.75
CA ARG A 170 -13.25 14.90 1.79
C ARG A 170 -11.93 14.92 2.54
N LEU A 171 -11.92 14.37 3.74
CA LEU A 171 -10.68 14.03 4.45
C LEU A 171 -10.28 12.61 4.08
N ASN A 172 -9.02 12.42 3.71
CA ASN A 172 -8.49 11.12 3.32
C ASN A 172 -8.42 10.16 4.51
N PHE A 173 -9.12 9.04 4.42
CA PHE A 173 -8.94 7.90 5.32
C PHE A 173 -8.17 6.80 4.60
N ILE A 174 -6.93 6.63 4.95
CA ILE A 174 -6.08 5.51 4.51
C ILE A 174 -5.70 4.65 5.71
#